data_4e4c1ec03b0335286347cd72805a2a65
#
_entry.id   4e4c1ec03b0335286347cd72805a2a65
#
_cell.length_a   1.000
_cell.length_b   1.000
_cell.length_c   1.000
_cell.angle_alpha   90.00
_cell.angle_beta   90.00
_cell.angle_gamma   90.00
#
_symmetry.space_group_name_H-M   'P 1'
#
loop_
_entity.id
_entity.type
_entity.pdbx_description
1 polymer ?
#
loop_
_entity_poly.entity_id
_entity_poly.type
_entity_poly.pdbx_seq_one_letter_code
_entity_poly.pdbx_strand_id
1 'polypeptide(L)'
;MYLMTPFYTADSESLSIEIMKGLYPDMLSPNTRDDIKRWWEVVDRTTGKVVPTDEWDYNEEEGKVTIKAVPFHEYTVSFLAYIMWDPVHMYNAVTNDWKDVEHQITFDVRQPKTHEYTLKRLRKFIEDHPYVNVLRFTTFFHQFTLVFDELAREKYVDWYGYSASVSPYILKQFEEEVGYPFRAEYIIDQGYYNNQYRVPSKEF
;
A
#
# COMPACT_ATOMS: atom_id res chain seq x y z
N MET A 1 0.07 4.10 -0.39
CA MET A 1 -0.88 2.97 -0.46
C MET A 1 -1.13 2.38 0.93
N TYR A 2 -2.23 1.66 1.12
CA TYR A 2 -2.40 0.78 2.28
C TYR A 2 -1.96 -0.65 1.93
N LEU A 3 -1.30 -1.28 2.88
CA LEU A 3 -0.94 -2.69 2.88
C LEU A 3 -1.49 -3.33 4.15
N MET A 4 -1.73 -4.63 4.09
CA MET A 4 -2.15 -5.41 5.25
C MET A 4 -1.27 -6.66 5.37
N THR A 5 -0.88 -6.98 6.59
CA THR A 5 -0.15 -8.22 6.87
C THR A 5 -1.05 -9.45 6.66
N PRO A 6 -0.47 -10.62 6.45
CA PRO A 6 -1.19 -11.87 6.68
C PRO A 6 -1.80 -11.94 8.10
N PHE A 7 -2.67 -12.90 8.31
CA PHE A 7 -3.23 -13.18 9.63
C PHE A 7 -2.18 -13.88 10.49
N TYR A 8 -2.01 -13.42 11.70
CA TYR A 8 -1.09 -13.99 12.68
C TYR A 8 -1.85 -14.38 13.93
N THR A 9 -1.74 -15.65 14.31
CA THR A 9 -2.32 -16.17 15.56
C THR A 9 -1.39 -15.86 16.72
N ALA A 10 -1.91 -15.29 17.79
CA ALA A 10 -1.17 -15.08 19.03
C ALA A 10 -1.08 -16.37 19.82
N ASP A 11 0.11 -16.75 20.26
CA ASP A 11 0.36 -17.89 21.15
C ASP A 11 0.45 -17.49 22.64
N SER A 12 0.51 -16.18 22.90
CA SER A 12 0.65 -15.60 24.23
C SER A 12 -0.06 -14.26 24.33
N GLU A 13 0.05 -13.56 25.46
CA GLU A 13 -0.50 -12.23 25.66
C GLU A 13 0.25 -11.10 24.91
N SER A 14 1.29 -11.48 24.15
CA SER A 14 2.05 -10.56 23.32
C SER A 14 2.30 -11.19 21.95
N LEU A 15 2.05 -10.43 20.89
CA LEU A 15 2.30 -10.84 19.52
C LEU A 15 3.18 -9.80 18.83
N SER A 16 4.24 -10.23 18.15
CA SER A 16 5.10 -9.37 17.33
C SER A 16 4.98 -9.75 15.86
N ILE A 17 4.61 -8.77 15.02
CA ILE A 17 4.35 -8.96 13.59
C ILE A 17 5.35 -8.14 12.79
N GLU A 18 6.11 -8.80 11.93
CA GLU A 18 6.97 -8.17 10.94
C GLU A 18 6.12 -7.70 9.75
N ILE A 19 5.92 -6.38 9.64
CA ILE A 19 4.91 -5.83 8.70
C ILE A 19 5.32 -5.94 7.23
N MET A 20 6.61 -5.96 6.93
CA MET A 20 7.13 -6.05 5.55
C MET A 20 7.40 -7.48 5.09
N LYS A 21 7.08 -8.50 5.90
CA LYS A 21 7.33 -9.89 5.55
C LYS A 21 6.61 -10.29 4.26
N GLY A 22 7.39 -10.72 3.27
CA GLY A 22 6.87 -11.12 1.95
C GLY A 22 6.60 -9.98 0.97
N LEU A 23 6.87 -8.73 1.37
CA LEU A 23 6.82 -7.56 0.50
C LEU A 23 8.22 -7.21 -0.03
N TYR A 24 8.26 -6.53 -1.17
CA TYR A 24 9.53 -6.17 -1.82
C TYR A 24 10.05 -4.83 -1.30
N PRO A 25 11.17 -4.81 -0.55
CA PRO A 25 11.63 -3.60 0.16
C PRO A 25 12.13 -2.50 -0.76
N ASP A 26 12.61 -2.81 -1.98
CA ASP A 26 13.03 -1.79 -2.95
C ASP A 26 11.86 -1.02 -3.55
N MET A 27 10.67 -1.63 -3.54
CA MET A 27 9.46 -1.03 -4.07
C MET A 27 8.65 -0.30 -3.00
N LEU A 28 8.64 -0.82 -1.79
CA LEU A 28 7.73 -0.41 -0.73
C LEU A 28 8.51 -0.05 0.53
N SER A 29 8.07 1.00 1.20
CA SER A 29 8.60 1.40 2.50
C SER A 29 7.45 1.84 3.41
N PRO A 30 7.40 1.39 4.67
CA PRO A 30 6.39 1.86 5.62
C PRO A 30 6.44 3.38 5.77
N ASN A 31 5.28 4.00 5.82
CA ASN A 31 5.19 5.43 6.08
C ASN A 31 5.23 5.69 7.60
N THR A 32 6.42 5.97 8.10
CA THR A 32 6.69 6.33 9.51
C THR A 32 6.82 7.85 9.73
N ARG A 33 6.72 8.66 8.65
CA ARG A 33 6.82 10.12 8.73
C ARG A 33 5.51 10.79 9.16
N ASP A 34 4.39 10.16 8.83
CA ASP A 34 3.08 10.58 9.28
C ASP A 34 2.69 9.86 10.57
N ASP A 35 1.67 10.34 11.25
CA ASP A 35 1.21 9.77 12.52
C ASP A 35 0.72 8.33 12.34
N ILE A 36 1.55 7.37 12.73
CA ILE A 36 1.26 5.94 12.61
C ILE A 36 0.07 5.52 13.45
N LYS A 37 -0.12 6.11 14.64
CA LYS A 37 -1.25 5.79 15.52
C LYS A 37 -2.59 6.24 14.95
N ARG A 38 -2.57 7.23 14.05
CA ARG A 38 -3.75 7.69 13.34
C ARG A 38 -4.05 6.89 12.09
N TRP A 39 -3.01 6.56 11.33
CA TRP A 39 -3.18 6.02 9.98
C TRP A 39 -3.00 4.51 9.88
N TRP A 40 -2.40 3.88 10.87
CA TRP A 40 -2.31 2.42 10.90
C TRP A 40 -3.40 1.86 11.78
N GLU A 41 -3.84 0.65 11.46
CA GLU A 41 -4.90 -0.02 12.18
C GLU A 41 -4.50 -1.46 12.48
N VAL A 42 -4.58 -1.84 13.74
CA VAL A 42 -4.43 -3.22 14.18
C VAL A 42 -5.81 -3.78 14.46
N VAL A 43 -6.13 -4.92 13.86
CA VAL A 43 -7.44 -5.54 14.02
C VAL A 43 -7.30 -6.94 14.58
N ASP A 44 -8.04 -7.21 15.65
CA ASP A 44 -8.32 -8.56 16.13
C ASP A 44 -9.37 -9.19 15.24
N ARG A 45 -8.93 -10.08 14.36
CA ARG A 45 -9.77 -10.74 13.35
C ARG A 45 -10.74 -11.75 13.94
N THR A 46 -10.44 -12.29 15.13
CA THR A 46 -11.32 -13.21 15.85
C THR A 46 -12.56 -12.50 16.35
N THR A 47 -12.42 -11.25 16.81
CA THR A 47 -13.54 -10.47 17.34
C THR A 47 -14.05 -9.39 16.39
N GLY A 48 -13.31 -9.07 15.33
CA GLY A 48 -13.58 -7.96 14.40
C GLY A 48 -13.33 -6.57 15.03
N LYS A 49 -12.67 -6.48 16.17
CA LYS A 49 -12.44 -5.23 16.88
C LYS A 49 -11.08 -4.62 16.52
N VAL A 50 -11.06 -3.29 16.42
CA VAL A 50 -9.80 -2.54 16.34
C VAL A 50 -9.13 -2.60 17.71
N VAL A 51 -7.85 -2.93 17.71
CA VAL A 51 -7.01 -2.88 18.92
C VAL A 51 -6.74 -1.40 19.26
N PRO A 52 -6.98 -0.98 20.51
CA PRO A 52 -6.69 0.39 20.95
C PRO A 52 -5.23 0.79 20.65
N THR A 53 -5.02 2.05 20.33
CA THR A 53 -3.71 2.56 19.90
C THR A 53 -2.64 2.52 21.00
N ASP A 54 -3.03 2.43 22.25
CA ASP A 54 -2.16 2.25 23.42
C ASP A 54 -1.84 0.78 23.73
N GLU A 55 -2.45 -0.16 23.00
CA GLU A 55 -2.21 -1.60 23.17
C GLU A 55 -1.28 -2.19 22.08
N TRP A 56 -0.70 -1.37 21.23
CA TRP A 56 0.31 -1.78 20.27
C TRP A 56 1.35 -0.69 20.03
N ASP A 57 2.55 -1.09 19.64
CA ASP A 57 3.63 -0.19 19.27
C ASP A 57 4.39 -0.71 18.05
N TYR A 58 4.99 0.22 17.31
CA TYR A 58 5.86 -0.09 16.17
C TYR A 58 7.32 0.21 16.50
N ASN A 59 8.16 -0.79 16.34
CA ASN A 59 9.61 -0.66 16.41
C ASN A 59 10.17 -0.52 15.00
N GLU A 60 10.63 0.67 14.63
CA GLU A 60 11.15 0.98 13.30
C GLU A 60 12.46 0.23 12.99
N GLU A 61 13.33 0.04 13.98
CA GLU A 61 14.60 -0.67 13.79
C GLU A 61 14.39 -2.16 13.46
N GLU A 62 13.39 -2.77 14.06
CA GLU A 62 13.05 -4.17 13.82
C GLU A 62 12.01 -4.36 12.70
N GLY A 63 11.33 -3.30 12.28
CA GLY A 63 10.23 -3.38 11.31
C GLY A 63 9.01 -4.13 11.82
N LYS A 64 8.78 -4.12 13.16
CA LYS A 64 7.74 -4.94 13.80
C LYS A 64 6.74 -4.11 14.57
N VAL A 65 5.47 -4.55 14.49
CA VAL A 65 4.41 -4.12 15.39
C VAL A 65 4.26 -5.14 16.50
N THR A 66 4.36 -4.69 17.74
CA THR A 66 4.11 -5.51 18.95
C THR A 66 2.74 -5.15 19.49
N ILE A 67 1.92 -6.15 19.75
CA ILE A 67 0.51 -6.05 20.15
C ILE A 67 0.33 -6.72 21.50
N LYS A 68 -0.43 -6.08 22.39
CA LYS A 68 -0.99 -6.75 23.56
C LYS A 68 -2.14 -7.63 23.09
N ALA A 69 -1.88 -8.92 23.02
CA ALA A 69 -2.74 -9.89 22.36
C ALA A 69 -3.53 -10.74 23.35
N VAL A 70 -4.62 -11.32 22.85
CA VAL A 70 -5.33 -12.41 23.52
C VAL A 70 -4.86 -13.73 22.91
N PRO A 71 -4.40 -14.71 23.70
CA PRO A 71 -3.95 -15.99 23.16
C PRO A 71 -5.01 -16.65 22.27
N PHE A 72 -4.55 -17.24 21.16
CA PHE A 72 -5.36 -17.90 20.14
C PHE A 72 -6.25 -16.98 19.28
N HIS A 73 -6.19 -15.66 19.47
CA HIS A 73 -6.81 -14.71 18.55
C HIS A 73 -5.89 -14.47 17.35
N GLU A 74 -6.50 -14.13 16.21
CA GLU A 74 -5.81 -13.74 14.99
C GLU A 74 -5.78 -12.23 14.85
N TYR A 75 -4.64 -11.71 14.37
CA TYR A 75 -4.43 -10.28 14.21
C TYR A 75 -3.88 -9.95 12.83
N THR A 76 -4.22 -8.75 12.36
CA THR A 76 -3.59 -8.12 11.19
C THR A 76 -3.18 -6.71 11.51
N VAL A 77 -2.19 -6.23 10.78
CA VAL A 77 -1.77 -4.82 10.80
C VAL A 77 -2.00 -4.25 9.41
N SER A 78 -2.82 -3.21 9.32
CA SER A 78 -2.99 -2.41 8.12
C SER A 78 -2.16 -1.14 8.27
N PHE A 79 -1.29 -0.87 7.30
CA PHE A 79 -0.34 0.24 7.41
C PHE A 79 -0.19 1.01 6.09
N LEU A 80 0.08 2.30 6.21
CA LEU A 80 0.46 3.12 5.06
C LEU A 80 1.90 2.82 4.64
N ALA A 81 2.11 2.73 3.34
CA ALA A 81 3.43 2.61 2.75
C ALA A 81 3.63 3.59 1.60
N TYR A 82 4.88 4.00 1.41
CA TYR A 82 5.34 4.66 0.20
C TYR A 82 5.60 3.64 -0.90
N ILE A 83 5.23 3.99 -2.12
CA ILE A 83 5.68 3.28 -3.31
C ILE A 83 6.95 3.99 -3.77
N MET A 84 8.09 3.32 -3.57
CA MET A 84 9.41 3.87 -3.88
C MET A 84 9.81 3.66 -5.34
N TRP A 85 9.11 2.79 -6.02
CA TRP A 85 9.33 2.48 -7.42
C TRP A 85 8.00 2.17 -8.09
N ASP A 86 7.74 2.80 -9.24
CA ASP A 86 6.52 2.52 -10.01
C ASP A 86 6.45 1.02 -10.35
N PRO A 87 5.35 0.33 -10.04
CA PRO A 87 5.24 -1.12 -10.17
C PRO A 87 5.49 -1.63 -11.59
N VAL A 88 5.03 -0.90 -12.61
CA VAL A 88 5.23 -1.31 -14.01
C VAL A 88 6.67 -1.15 -14.41
N HIS A 89 7.29 -0.04 -13.99
CA HIS A 89 8.70 0.20 -14.27
C HIS A 89 9.58 -0.84 -13.57
N MET A 90 9.29 -1.14 -12.33
CA MET A 90 9.97 -2.18 -11.57
C MET A 90 9.79 -3.56 -12.21
N TYR A 91 8.57 -3.92 -12.61
CA TYR A 91 8.29 -5.18 -13.30
C TYR A 91 9.17 -5.32 -14.55
N ASN A 92 9.23 -4.28 -15.38
CA ASN A 92 10.06 -4.30 -16.58
C ASN A 92 11.57 -4.40 -16.27
N ALA A 93 12.03 -3.75 -15.21
CA ALA A 93 13.43 -3.85 -14.80
C ALA A 93 13.79 -5.26 -14.31
N VAL A 94 12.88 -5.91 -13.57
CA VAL A 94 13.10 -7.25 -13.00
C VAL A 94 12.90 -8.35 -14.03
N THR A 95 11.84 -8.27 -14.85
CA THR A 95 11.45 -9.36 -15.78
C THR A 95 11.99 -9.19 -17.20
N ASN A 96 12.14 -7.94 -17.66
CA ASN A 96 12.57 -7.63 -19.02
C ASN A 96 13.99 -7.06 -19.09
N ASP A 97 14.72 -7.06 -17.98
CA ASP A 97 16.10 -6.60 -17.87
C ASP A 97 16.34 -5.13 -18.28
N TRP A 98 15.33 -4.28 -18.10
CA TRP A 98 15.42 -2.84 -18.38
C TRP A 98 16.10 -2.10 -17.22
N LYS A 99 17.39 -2.39 -16.99
CA LYS A 99 18.13 -1.92 -15.80
C LYS A 99 18.70 -0.51 -15.93
N ASP A 100 18.87 -0.01 -17.14
CA ASP A 100 19.51 1.28 -17.40
C ASP A 100 18.52 2.46 -17.41
N VAL A 101 17.38 2.31 -16.76
CA VAL A 101 16.33 3.32 -16.70
C VAL A 101 16.22 3.85 -15.29
N GLU A 102 16.11 5.18 -15.15
CA GLU A 102 15.88 5.81 -13.86
C GLU A 102 14.57 5.29 -13.24
N HIS A 103 14.60 4.98 -11.94
CA HIS A 103 13.41 4.55 -11.20
C HIS A 103 12.33 5.63 -11.25
N GLN A 104 11.17 5.27 -11.72
CA GLN A 104 10.01 6.14 -11.69
C GLN A 104 9.23 5.93 -10.40
N ILE A 105 8.74 7.01 -9.84
CA ILE A 105 7.99 7.04 -8.58
C ILE A 105 6.53 7.32 -8.88
N THR A 106 5.64 6.60 -8.20
CA THR A 106 4.21 6.85 -8.25
C THR A 106 3.85 8.06 -7.39
N PHE A 107 2.95 8.93 -7.88
CA PHE A 107 2.57 10.15 -7.19
C PHE A 107 1.10 10.13 -6.77
N ASP A 108 0.81 10.74 -5.63
CA ASP A 108 -0.51 11.21 -5.31
C ASP A 108 -0.79 12.53 -6.08
N VAL A 109 -1.48 12.40 -7.21
CA VAL A 109 -1.74 13.51 -8.13
C VAL A 109 -2.70 14.57 -7.56
N ARG A 110 -3.39 14.29 -6.48
CA ARG A 110 -4.24 15.28 -5.79
C ARG A 110 -3.42 16.27 -4.96
N GLN A 111 -2.21 15.92 -4.60
CA GLN A 111 -1.28 16.87 -4.01
C GLN A 111 -0.95 17.98 -5.00
N PRO A 112 -1.11 19.28 -4.64
CA PRO A 112 -0.92 20.39 -5.57
C PRO A 112 0.43 20.38 -6.28
N LYS A 113 1.52 20.09 -5.55
CA LYS A 113 2.88 20.01 -6.13
C LYS A 113 3.04 18.89 -7.15
N THR A 114 2.49 17.72 -6.87
CA THR A 114 2.58 16.57 -7.78
C THR A 114 1.68 16.74 -8.99
N HIS A 115 0.52 17.35 -8.81
CA HIS A 115 -0.37 17.75 -9.90
C HIS A 115 0.34 18.71 -10.86
N GLU A 116 0.89 19.80 -10.34
CA GLU A 116 1.65 20.78 -11.14
C GLU A 116 2.84 20.14 -11.87
N TYR A 117 3.62 19.33 -11.17
CA TYR A 117 4.74 18.60 -11.74
C TYR A 117 4.31 17.69 -12.89
N THR A 118 3.24 16.93 -12.71
CA THR A 118 2.71 16.01 -13.72
C THR A 118 2.24 16.77 -14.96
N LEU A 119 1.51 17.87 -14.78
CA LEU A 119 1.09 18.71 -15.89
C LEU A 119 2.27 19.35 -16.63
N LYS A 120 3.29 19.80 -15.91
CA LYS A 120 4.52 20.33 -16.53
C LYS A 120 5.23 19.29 -17.39
N ARG A 121 5.37 18.08 -16.89
CA ARG A 121 5.97 16.97 -17.66
C ARG A 121 5.15 16.62 -18.89
N LEU A 122 3.82 16.58 -18.78
CA LEU A 122 2.93 16.32 -19.91
C LEU A 122 3.06 17.40 -21.00
N ARG A 123 3.06 18.68 -20.62
CA ARG A 123 3.26 19.79 -21.56
C ARG A 123 4.60 19.68 -22.27
N LYS A 124 5.66 19.43 -21.50
CA LYS A 124 6.99 19.22 -22.10
C LYS A 124 7.02 18.05 -23.06
N PHE A 125 6.38 16.93 -22.73
CA PHE A 125 6.28 15.78 -23.64
C PHE A 125 5.60 16.14 -24.96
N ILE A 126 4.50 16.90 -24.90
CA ILE A 126 3.77 17.35 -26.10
C ILE A 126 4.64 18.28 -26.96
N GLU A 127 5.37 19.19 -26.32
CA GLU A 127 6.30 20.11 -27.00
C GLU A 127 7.46 19.37 -27.67
N ASP A 128 8.05 18.38 -26.98
CA ASP A 128 9.18 17.60 -27.47
C ASP A 128 8.78 16.60 -28.59
N HIS A 129 7.48 16.26 -28.68
CA HIS A 129 6.98 15.22 -29.61
C HIS A 129 5.82 15.72 -30.49
N PRO A 130 6.06 16.78 -31.32
CA PRO A 130 4.99 17.41 -32.12
C PRO A 130 4.39 16.50 -33.19
N TYR A 131 5.00 15.34 -33.45
CA TYR A 131 4.50 14.32 -34.38
C TYR A 131 3.49 13.36 -33.75
N VAL A 132 3.29 13.41 -32.43
CA VAL A 132 2.32 12.58 -31.73
C VAL A 132 0.94 13.22 -31.82
N ASN A 133 0.00 12.54 -32.48
CA ASN A 133 -1.37 13.03 -32.66
C ASN A 133 -2.33 12.49 -31.60
N VAL A 134 -2.00 11.37 -30.95
CA VAL A 134 -2.86 10.73 -29.94
C VAL A 134 -2.01 10.31 -28.76
N LEU A 135 -2.39 10.73 -27.59
CA LEU A 135 -1.82 10.30 -26.33
C LEU A 135 -2.84 9.48 -25.55
N ARG A 136 -2.49 8.24 -25.27
CA ARG A 136 -3.33 7.35 -24.47
C ARG A 136 -2.79 7.26 -23.05
N PHE A 137 -3.62 7.59 -22.07
CA PHE A 137 -3.33 7.37 -20.68
C PHE A 137 -3.86 6.01 -20.23
N THR A 138 -3.01 5.26 -19.54
CA THR A 138 -3.40 4.01 -18.89
C THR A 138 -3.10 4.18 -17.41
N THR A 139 -4.13 4.34 -16.61
CA THR A 139 -4.00 4.76 -15.21
C THR A 139 -3.97 3.61 -14.22
N PHE A 140 -4.52 2.45 -14.57
CA PHE A 140 -4.65 1.33 -13.65
C PHE A 140 -3.32 0.62 -13.34
N PHE A 141 -2.27 0.83 -14.12
CA PHE A 141 -0.96 0.24 -13.84
C PHE A 141 -0.29 0.79 -12.58
N HIS A 142 -0.69 1.95 -12.12
CA HIS A 142 -0.22 2.49 -10.83
C HIS A 142 -0.84 1.81 -9.61
N GLN A 143 -1.74 0.86 -9.84
CA GLN A 143 -2.45 0.12 -8.80
C GLN A 143 -1.89 -1.30 -8.62
N PHE A 144 -0.74 -1.59 -9.18
CA PHE A 144 -0.08 -2.89 -9.01
C PHE A 144 0.80 -2.91 -7.79
N THR A 145 0.82 -4.05 -7.13
CA THR A 145 1.80 -4.37 -6.12
C THR A 145 2.46 -5.68 -6.48
N LEU A 146 3.77 -5.68 -6.54
CA LEU A 146 4.54 -6.91 -6.69
C LEU A 146 4.74 -7.53 -5.31
N VAL A 147 4.39 -8.78 -5.19
CA VAL A 147 4.60 -9.58 -3.98
C VAL A 147 5.51 -10.75 -4.33
N PHE A 148 6.59 -10.90 -3.57
CA PHE A 148 7.55 -11.97 -3.76
C PHE A 148 7.46 -12.96 -2.61
N ASP A 149 7.72 -14.23 -2.91
CA ASP A 149 7.86 -15.25 -1.87
C ASP A 149 9.26 -15.16 -1.19
N GLU A 150 9.49 -16.04 -0.23
CA GLU A 150 10.75 -16.08 0.53
C GLU A 150 12.00 -16.31 -0.34
N LEU A 151 11.82 -16.79 -1.57
CA LEU A 151 12.87 -16.98 -2.56
C LEU A 151 13.00 -15.82 -3.54
N ALA A 152 12.38 -14.68 -3.25
CA ALA A 152 12.30 -13.51 -4.11
C ALA A 152 11.69 -13.79 -5.51
N ARG A 153 10.84 -14.83 -5.60
CA ARG A 153 10.10 -15.12 -6.82
C ARG A 153 8.81 -14.34 -6.83
N GLU A 154 8.44 -13.83 -8.00
CA GLU A 154 7.15 -13.18 -8.17
C GLU A 154 6.03 -14.13 -7.76
N LYS A 155 5.34 -13.77 -6.70
CA LYS A 155 4.24 -14.55 -6.16
C LYS A 155 2.90 -14.04 -6.67
N TYR A 156 2.80 -12.72 -6.86
CA TYR A 156 1.54 -12.09 -7.17
C TYR A 156 1.70 -10.68 -7.71
N VAL A 157 0.95 -10.35 -8.75
CA VAL A 157 0.75 -8.99 -9.24
C VAL A 157 -0.71 -8.61 -9.00
N ASP A 158 -0.92 -7.62 -8.15
CA ASP A 158 -2.26 -7.16 -7.85
C ASP A 158 -2.70 -6.06 -8.83
N TRP A 159 -3.72 -6.34 -9.59
CA TRP A 159 -4.29 -5.43 -10.58
C TRP A 159 -5.35 -4.48 -10.00
N TYR A 160 -6.02 -4.91 -8.94
CA TYR A 160 -7.13 -4.18 -8.36
C TYR A 160 -6.94 -4.14 -6.88
N GLY A 161 -6.46 -3.24 -6.34
CA GLY A 161 -6.47 -3.37 -5.03
C GLY A 161 -6.03 -2.18 -4.30
N TYR A 162 -5.57 -2.39 -3.21
CA TYR A 162 -5.15 -1.51 -2.20
C TYR A 162 -3.97 -0.64 -2.60
N SER A 163 -3.50 -0.80 -3.81
CA SER A 163 -2.48 0.02 -4.46
C SER A 163 -3.01 1.36 -4.98
N ALA A 164 -4.26 1.71 -4.72
CA ALA A 164 -4.72 3.07 -4.93
C ALA A 164 -3.77 4.04 -4.23
N SER A 165 -3.35 5.08 -4.97
CA SER A 165 -2.47 6.11 -4.41
C SER A 165 -3.21 6.87 -3.31
N VAL A 166 -3.06 6.42 -2.09
CA VAL A 166 -3.60 7.08 -0.90
C VAL A 166 -2.48 7.70 -0.09
N SER A 167 -2.69 8.92 0.32
CA SER A 167 -1.80 9.65 1.21
C SER A 167 -2.62 10.25 2.35
N PRO A 168 -2.00 10.60 3.47
CA PRO A 168 -2.69 11.33 4.54
C PRO A 168 -3.40 12.60 4.07
N TYR A 169 -2.90 13.24 3.01
CA TYR A 169 -3.54 14.40 2.41
C TYR A 169 -4.92 14.04 1.83
N ILE A 170 -5.00 13.00 0.99
CA ILE A 170 -6.27 12.54 0.42
C ILE A 170 -7.21 11.98 1.50
N LEU A 171 -6.66 11.23 2.46
CA LEU A 171 -7.47 10.64 3.52
C LEU A 171 -8.14 11.71 4.38
N LYS A 172 -7.44 12.81 4.67
CA LYS A 172 -8.04 13.97 5.36
C LYS A 172 -9.13 14.62 4.53
N GLN A 173 -8.92 14.81 3.22
CA GLN A 173 -9.97 15.34 2.34
C GLN A 173 -11.19 14.43 2.32
N PHE A 174 -10.99 13.12 2.26
CA PHE A 174 -12.09 12.16 2.36
C PHE A 174 -12.87 12.33 3.66
N GLU A 175 -12.20 12.40 4.81
CA GLU A 175 -12.87 12.60 6.11
C GLU A 175 -13.66 13.91 6.15
N GLU A 176 -13.12 14.98 5.58
CA GLU A 176 -13.81 16.28 5.48
C GLU A 176 -15.06 16.22 4.60
N GLU A 177 -14.99 15.49 3.48
CA GLU A 177 -16.11 15.36 2.54
C GLU A 177 -17.24 14.45 3.08
N VAL A 178 -16.90 13.35 3.75
CA VAL A 178 -17.89 12.35 4.19
C VAL A 178 -18.36 12.57 5.65
N GLY A 179 -17.60 13.30 6.46
CA GLY A 179 -17.96 13.66 7.83
C GLY A 179 -17.72 12.56 8.87
N TYR A 180 -16.94 11.52 8.53
CA TYR A 180 -16.52 10.48 9.49
C TYR A 180 -15.06 10.06 9.26
N PRO A 181 -14.39 9.51 10.29
CA PRO A 181 -12.99 9.15 10.20
C PRO A 181 -12.78 8.00 9.21
N PHE A 182 -11.68 8.08 8.47
CA PHE A 182 -11.25 7.01 7.59
C PHE A 182 -10.76 5.80 8.38
N ARG A 183 -11.09 4.61 7.87
CA ARG A 183 -10.55 3.34 8.34
C ARG A 183 -9.90 2.59 7.20
N ALA A 184 -8.78 1.90 7.49
CA ALA A 184 -8.08 1.06 6.51
C ALA A 184 -9.01 -0.01 5.91
N GLU A 185 -9.92 -0.56 6.71
CA GLU A 185 -10.90 -1.57 6.31
C GLU A 185 -11.82 -1.14 5.16
N TYR A 186 -11.97 0.18 4.91
CA TYR A 186 -12.79 0.66 3.78
C TYR A 186 -12.16 0.35 2.41
N ILE A 187 -10.87 0.09 2.35
CA ILE A 187 -10.15 -0.20 1.10
C ILE A 187 -9.38 -1.51 1.13
N ILE A 188 -9.27 -2.16 2.28
CA ILE A 188 -8.62 -3.46 2.45
C ILE A 188 -9.68 -4.52 2.68
N ASP A 189 -9.74 -5.51 1.82
CA ASP A 189 -10.72 -6.60 1.91
C ASP A 189 -10.26 -7.74 2.82
N GLN A 190 -9.67 -7.43 3.95
CA GLN A 190 -9.18 -8.40 4.94
C GLN A 190 -8.10 -9.35 4.41
N GLY A 191 -7.47 -9.01 3.26
CA GLY A 191 -6.43 -9.84 2.64
C GLY A 191 -6.94 -11.09 1.96
N TYR A 192 -8.24 -11.29 1.84
CA TYR A 192 -8.81 -12.39 1.07
C TYR A 192 -8.85 -12.03 -0.41
N TYR A 193 -7.92 -12.61 -1.16
CA TYR A 193 -7.87 -12.43 -2.59
C TYR A 193 -8.21 -13.70 -3.31
N ASN A 194 -8.92 -13.56 -4.38
CA ASN A 194 -9.03 -14.62 -5.34
C ASN A 194 -8.11 -14.33 -6.53
N ASN A 195 -6.82 -14.60 -6.36
CA ASN A 195 -5.84 -14.57 -7.44
C ASN A 195 -6.05 -13.46 -8.51
N GLN A 196 -6.20 -13.88 -9.76
CA GLN A 196 -6.31 -13.01 -10.93
C GLN A 196 -7.58 -12.16 -10.97
N TYR A 197 -8.62 -12.61 -10.30
CA TYR A 197 -9.93 -11.96 -10.31
C TYR A 197 -10.35 -11.77 -8.86
N ARG A 198 -9.86 -10.74 -8.26
CA ARG A 198 -10.28 -10.40 -6.92
C ARG A 198 -11.77 -10.26 -6.86
N VAL A 199 -12.38 -11.18 -6.18
CA VAL A 199 -13.73 -11.00 -5.72
C VAL A 199 -13.60 -10.28 -4.39
N PRO A 200 -14.09 -9.04 -4.28
CA PRO A 200 -14.14 -8.36 -3.00
C PRO A 200 -14.78 -9.24 -1.96
N SER A 201 -14.37 -9.10 -0.71
CA SER A 201 -15.09 -9.74 0.37
C SER A 201 -16.55 -9.31 0.38
N LYS A 202 -17.42 -10.00 1.10
CA LYS A 202 -18.84 -9.66 1.15
C LYS A 202 -19.11 -8.31 1.84
N GLU A 203 -18.12 -7.75 2.50
CA GLU A 203 -18.17 -6.45 3.14
C GLU A 203 -17.91 -5.28 2.19
N PHE A 204 -17.49 -5.56 0.95
CA PHE A 204 -17.33 -4.58 -0.13
C PHE A 204 -18.54 -4.55 -1.05
#